data_547aa58f8318b599b5f2d0e6f36358e0
#
_entry.id   547aa58f8318b599b5f2d0e6f36358e0
#
_cell.length_a   1.000
_cell.length_b   1.000
_cell.length_c   1.000
_cell.angle_alpha   90.00
_cell.angle_beta   90.00
_cell.angle_gamma   90.00
#
_symmetry.space_group_name_H-M   'P 1'
#
loop_
_entity.id
_entity.type
_entity.pdbx_description
1 polymer ?
#
loop_
_entity_poly.entity_id
_entity_poly.type
_entity_poly.pdbx_seq_one_letter_code
_entity_poly.pdbx_strand_id
1 'polypeptide(L)'
;VVVHLPEEFQNVSYIAQASASLGLKQDKVSLHLFFFLKHAVHPKTLKEWLKMLNYETDILAKHLELSANGQSLSYTLDPSVADNSKLIYLSAPKFTDIQDPIAGDRFVHIKRSSPTLDLNVSNINPERVHNLGIQIKDNLRKKLNLPKKSEKIRSITIAGESQEVLQNPDKMTIDIVRVNEPYVNCNVNGGDSNGYYFLLSNPHYMYNF
;
A
#
# COMPACT_ATOMS: atom_id res chain seq x y z
N VAL A 1 -6.43 -17.00 10.50
CA VAL A 1 -5.73 -15.68 10.52
C VAL A 1 -5.44 -15.29 11.96
N VAL A 2 -6.46 -15.12 12.84
CA VAL A 2 -6.28 -14.60 14.22
C VAL A 2 -5.29 -15.41 15.04
N VAL A 3 -5.22 -16.73 14.89
CA VAL A 3 -4.26 -17.59 15.60
C VAL A 3 -2.78 -17.31 15.26
N HIS A 4 -2.52 -16.56 14.21
CA HIS A 4 -1.17 -16.13 13.80
C HIS A 4 -0.87 -14.67 14.16
N LEU A 5 -1.84 -13.97 14.75
CA LEU A 5 -1.62 -12.64 15.31
C LEU A 5 -0.96 -12.74 16.68
N PRO A 6 -0.34 -11.68 17.19
CA PRO A 6 0.24 -11.64 18.53
C PRO A 6 -0.70 -12.13 19.63
N GLU A 7 -0.13 -12.58 20.75
CA GLU A 7 -0.88 -13.24 21.82
C GLU A 7 -2.02 -12.38 22.36
N GLU A 8 -1.85 -11.07 22.42
CA GLU A 8 -2.86 -10.12 22.86
C GLU A 8 -4.17 -10.18 22.07
N PHE A 9 -4.16 -10.71 20.83
CA PHE A 9 -5.36 -10.89 20.00
C PHE A 9 -6.14 -12.17 20.30
N GLN A 10 -5.50 -13.17 20.92
CA GLN A 10 -6.05 -14.52 21.01
C GLN A 10 -7.34 -14.58 21.83
N ASN A 11 -7.42 -13.74 22.86
CA ASN A 11 -8.53 -13.72 23.81
C ASN A 11 -9.48 -12.53 23.62
N VAL A 12 -9.35 -11.77 22.54
CA VAL A 12 -10.16 -10.59 22.28
C VAL A 12 -11.32 -10.91 21.34
N SER A 13 -12.49 -10.39 21.67
CA SER A 13 -13.67 -10.42 20.82
C SER A 13 -13.48 -9.56 19.56
N TYR A 14 -14.00 -10.01 18.42
CA TYR A 14 -13.91 -9.26 17.18
C TYR A 14 -15.10 -9.53 16.27
N ILE A 15 -15.29 -8.64 15.32
CA ILE A 15 -16.23 -8.84 14.22
C ILE A 15 -15.42 -9.21 12.97
N ALA A 16 -15.78 -10.31 12.33
CA ALA A 16 -15.27 -10.67 11.02
C ALA A 16 -16.31 -10.34 9.95
N GLN A 17 -15.89 -9.65 8.90
CA GLN A 17 -16.72 -9.35 7.74
C GLN A 17 -16.10 -9.96 6.49
N ALA A 18 -16.89 -10.73 5.75
CA ALA A 18 -16.53 -11.17 4.41
C ALA A 18 -16.50 -9.98 3.45
N SER A 19 -15.36 -9.71 2.82
CA SER A 19 -15.28 -8.62 1.84
C SER A 19 -16.07 -8.94 0.58
N ALA A 20 -16.33 -7.93 -0.26
CA ALA A 20 -17.01 -8.11 -1.54
C ALA A 20 -16.31 -9.12 -2.47
N SER A 21 -14.99 -9.24 -2.37
CA SER A 21 -14.19 -10.12 -3.23
C SER A 21 -14.01 -11.54 -2.67
N LEU A 22 -14.52 -11.85 -1.47
CA LEU A 22 -14.42 -13.20 -0.90
C LEU A 22 -15.22 -14.20 -1.75
N GLY A 23 -14.57 -15.30 -2.11
CA GLY A 23 -15.15 -16.34 -2.96
C GLY A 23 -15.06 -16.11 -4.46
N LEU A 24 -14.66 -14.91 -4.92
CA LEU A 24 -14.44 -14.63 -6.34
C LEU A 24 -13.10 -15.19 -6.86
N LYS A 25 -12.13 -15.35 -5.98
CA LYS A 25 -10.81 -15.93 -6.26
C LYS A 25 -10.62 -17.14 -5.38
N GLN A 26 -10.39 -18.31 -6.00
CA GLN A 26 -10.30 -19.57 -5.28
C GLN A 26 -9.18 -19.62 -4.24
N ASP A 27 -8.07 -18.91 -4.49
CA ASP A 27 -6.87 -19.00 -3.65
C ASP A 27 -6.71 -17.80 -2.68
N LYS A 28 -7.73 -16.92 -2.57
CA LYS A 28 -7.64 -15.74 -1.71
C LYS A 28 -8.81 -15.64 -0.75
N VAL A 29 -8.46 -15.55 0.53
CA VAL A 29 -9.39 -15.18 1.60
C VAL A 29 -9.30 -13.67 1.80
N SER A 30 -10.43 -12.97 1.69
CA SER A 30 -10.51 -11.53 1.84
C SER A 30 -11.54 -11.19 2.93
N LEU A 31 -11.03 -10.76 4.09
CA LEU A 31 -11.83 -10.50 5.29
C LEU A 31 -11.44 -9.14 5.88
N HIS A 32 -12.40 -8.47 6.49
CA HIS A 32 -12.15 -7.40 7.43
C HIS A 32 -12.31 -7.95 8.85
N LEU A 33 -11.36 -7.64 9.74
CA LEU A 33 -11.41 -8.00 11.15
C LEU A 33 -11.45 -6.71 11.96
N PHE A 34 -12.51 -6.52 12.75
CA PHE A 34 -12.71 -5.32 13.55
C PHE A 34 -12.50 -5.65 15.02
N PHE A 35 -11.48 -5.04 15.61
CA PHE A 35 -11.18 -5.12 17.03
C PHE A 35 -11.41 -3.75 17.69
N PHE A 36 -12.02 -3.74 18.86
CA PHE A 36 -12.13 -2.53 19.66
C PHE A 36 -10.85 -2.33 20.46
N LEU A 37 -10.16 -1.22 20.23
CA LEU A 37 -8.95 -0.89 20.97
C LEU A 37 -9.31 -0.34 22.35
N LYS A 38 -8.59 -0.76 23.39
CA LYS A 38 -8.72 -0.23 24.76
C LYS A 38 -8.25 1.22 24.85
N HIS A 39 -7.22 1.56 24.10
CA HIS A 39 -6.64 2.89 24.03
C HIS A 39 -6.55 3.35 22.58
N ALA A 40 -6.71 4.65 22.35
CA ALA A 40 -6.53 5.23 21.03
C ALA A 40 -5.07 5.10 20.57
N VAL A 41 -4.86 4.68 19.32
CA VAL A 41 -3.55 4.58 18.69
C VAL A 41 -3.49 5.55 17.52
N HIS A 42 -2.39 6.30 17.41
CA HIS A 42 -2.22 7.22 16.29
C HIS A 42 -2.15 6.44 14.96
N PRO A 43 -2.89 6.83 13.91
CA PRO A 43 -3.00 6.09 12.65
C PRO A 43 -1.63 5.76 12.01
N LYS A 44 -0.71 6.71 12.01
CA LYS A 44 0.64 6.50 11.48
C LYS A 44 1.40 5.41 12.26
N THR A 45 1.30 5.39 13.59
CA THR A 45 1.95 4.37 14.43
C THR A 45 1.32 3.00 14.19
N LEU A 46 0.00 2.93 14.10
CA LEU A 46 -0.72 1.70 13.76
C LEU A 46 -0.31 1.17 12.38
N LYS A 47 -0.15 2.05 11.40
CA LYS A 47 0.31 1.67 10.06
C LYS A 47 1.70 1.05 10.07
N GLU A 48 2.65 1.68 10.79
CA GLU A 48 4.01 1.14 10.90
C GLU A 48 4.02 -0.18 11.69
N TRP A 49 3.20 -0.29 12.74
CA TRP A 49 3.02 -1.54 13.48
C TRP A 49 2.49 -2.68 12.59
N LEU A 50 1.46 -2.42 11.76
CA LEU A 50 0.92 -3.41 10.82
C LEU A 50 1.96 -3.86 9.79
N LYS A 51 2.80 -2.95 9.28
CA LYS A 51 3.91 -3.32 8.40
C LYS A 51 4.91 -4.22 9.12
N MET A 52 5.32 -3.83 10.34
CA MET A 52 6.26 -4.62 11.14
C MET A 52 5.74 -6.03 11.40
N LEU A 53 4.46 -6.14 11.76
CA LEU A 53 3.81 -7.43 11.96
C LEU A 53 3.88 -8.32 10.71
N ASN A 54 3.64 -7.76 9.52
CA ASN A 54 3.79 -8.48 8.25
C ASN A 54 5.25 -8.92 7.99
N TYR A 55 6.23 -8.16 8.47
CA TYR A 55 7.65 -8.45 8.22
C TYR A 55 8.22 -9.49 9.18
N GLU A 56 7.78 -9.48 10.45
CA GLU A 56 8.37 -10.28 11.52
C GLU A 56 7.58 -11.55 11.84
N THR A 57 6.32 -11.66 11.44
CA THR A 57 5.55 -12.89 11.62
C THR A 57 5.81 -13.85 10.45
N ASP A 58 6.44 -14.97 10.71
CA ASP A 58 6.90 -15.93 9.69
C ASP A 58 5.83 -16.29 8.65
N ILE A 59 4.61 -16.55 9.10
CA ILE A 59 3.51 -16.91 8.19
C ILE A 59 3.08 -15.74 7.32
N LEU A 60 3.09 -14.52 7.85
CA LEU A 60 2.71 -13.32 7.11
C LEU A 60 3.83 -12.92 6.14
N ALA A 61 5.09 -13.02 6.58
CA ALA A 61 6.26 -12.69 5.77
C ALA A 61 6.40 -13.59 4.52
N LYS A 62 6.01 -14.87 4.63
CA LYS A 62 6.01 -15.81 3.50
C LYS A 62 5.05 -15.43 2.37
N HIS A 63 3.99 -14.67 2.70
CA HIS A 63 2.96 -14.23 1.74
C HIS A 63 3.15 -12.80 1.28
N LEU A 64 4.29 -12.16 1.62
CA LEU A 64 4.63 -10.86 1.07
C LEU A 64 5.01 -11.00 -0.41
N GLU A 65 4.34 -10.23 -1.24
CA GLU A 65 4.54 -10.22 -2.68
C GLU A 65 4.81 -8.80 -3.18
N LEU A 66 5.34 -8.67 -4.38
CA LEU A 66 5.36 -7.38 -5.07
C LEU A 66 3.99 -7.12 -5.68
N SER A 67 3.56 -5.85 -5.65
CA SER A 67 2.41 -5.39 -6.43
C SER A 67 2.63 -5.67 -7.92
N ALA A 68 1.55 -5.70 -8.70
CA ALA A 68 1.59 -6.04 -10.13
C ALA A 68 2.61 -5.19 -10.94
N ASN A 69 2.82 -3.93 -10.52
CA ASN A 69 3.81 -3.04 -11.14
C ASN A 69 5.23 -3.19 -10.54
N GLY A 70 5.45 -4.10 -9.59
CA GLY A 70 6.74 -4.35 -8.94
C GLY A 70 7.27 -3.22 -8.06
N GLN A 71 6.46 -2.19 -7.76
CA GLN A 71 6.94 -1.01 -7.03
C GLN A 71 6.65 -1.05 -5.53
N SER A 72 5.58 -1.70 -5.13
CA SER A 72 5.12 -1.75 -3.74
C SER A 72 5.04 -3.17 -3.23
N LEU A 73 4.99 -3.33 -1.91
CA LEU A 73 4.67 -4.62 -1.29
C LEU A 73 3.16 -4.80 -1.23
N SER A 74 2.71 -6.00 -1.54
CA SER A 74 1.38 -6.51 -1.23
C SER A 74 1.45 -7.23 0.11
N TYR A 75 0.56 -6.88 1.01
CA TYR A 75 0.56 -7.34 2.40
C TYR A 75 -0.58 -8.30 2.66
N THR A 76 -0.37 -9.26 3.54
CA THR A 76 -1.44 -10.13 4.05
C THR A 76 -2.37 -9.35 4.98
N LEU A 77 -1.81 -8.55 5.88
CA LEU A 77 -2.53 -7.58 6.68
C LEU A 77 -2.34 -6.20 6.03
N ASP A 78 -3.39 -5.64 5.46
CA ASP A 78 -3.34 -4.36 4.74
C ASP A 78 -3.03 -3.19 5.70
N PRO A 79 -1.83 -2.55 5.66
CA PRO A 79 -1.53 -1.41 6.51
C PRO A 79 -2.35 -0.16 6.17
N SER A 80 -2.97 -0.10 5.00
CA SER A 80 -3.77 1.05 4.58
C SER A 80 -5.08 1.20 5.36
N VAL A 81 -5.50 0.16 6.10
CA VAL A 81 -6.67 0.26 7.00
C VAL A 81 -6.47 1.29 8.12
N ALA A 82 -5.22 1.65 8.42
CA ALA A 82 -4.89 2.70 9.36
C ALA A 82 -4.93 4.13 8.75
N ASP A 83 -5.12 4.27 7.45
CA ASP A 83 -5.20 5.59 6.81
C ASP A 83 -6.58 6.21 7.06
N ASN A 84 -6.61 7.49 7.47
CA ASN A 84 -7.86 8.21 7.76
C ASN A 84 -8.79 8.34 6.55
N SER A 85 -8.25 8.20 5.34
CA SER A 85 -9.02 8.25 4.08
C SER A 85 -9.50 6.88 3.60
N LYS A 86 -9.15 5.79 4.30
CA LYS A 86 -9.55 4.44 3.90
C LYS A 86 -11.03 4.22 4.15
N LEU A 87 -11.76 3.93 3.08
CA LEU A 87 -13.16 3.55 3.15
C LEU A 87 -13.28 2.03 3.31
N ILE A 88 -14.12 1.61 4.26
CA ILE A 88 -14.52 0.22 4.45
C ILE A 88 -16.03 0.16 4.29
N TYR A 89 -16.48 -0.57 3.28
CA TYR A 89 -17.90 -0.74 3.01
C TYR A 89 -18.49 -1.79 3.93
N LEU A 90 -19.49 -1.40 4.72
CA LEU A 90 -20.19 -2.29 5.65
C LEU A 90 -21.43 -2.93 5.03
N SER A 91 -22.01 -2.35 3.97
CA SER A 91 -23.16 -2.90 3.27
C SER A 91 -22.79 -4.13 2.44
N ALA A 92 -23.76 -5.01 2.22
CA ALA A 92 -23.59 -6.14 1.32
C ALA A 92 -23.32 -5.64 -0.12
N PRO A 93 -22.38 -6.28 -0.85
CA PRO A 93 -22.12 -5.94 -2.24
C PRO A 93 -23.31 -6.32 -3.12
N LYS A 94 -23.51 -5.58 -4.21
CA LYS A 94 -24.45 -5.94 -5.27
C LYS A 94 -23.68 -6.53 -6.43
N PHE A 95 -24.00 -7.75 -6.81
CA PHE A 95 -23.44 -8.42 -7.98
C PHE A 95 -24.42 -8.25 -9.16
N THR A 96 -23.89 -7.95 -10.34
CA THR A 96 -24.72 -7.71 -11.54
C THR A 96 -24.73 -8.89 -12.50
N ASP A 97 -23.59 -9.50 -12.76
CA ASP A 97 -23.47 -10.55 -13.80
C ASP A 97 -23.07 -11.92 -13.24
N ILE A 98 -22.90 -12.03 -11.94
CA ILE A 98 -22.54 -13.27 -11.25
C ILE A 98 -23.38 -13.44 -9.99
N GLN A 99 -23.58 -14.68 -9.58
CA GLN A 99 -24.21 -14.99 -8.30
C GLN A 99 -23.25 -14.65 -7.16
N ASP A 100 -23.78 -14.10 -6.04
CA ASP A 100 -22.99 -13.88 -4.83
C ASP A 100 -22.42 -15.23 -4.33
N PRO A 101 -21.08 -15.38 -4.27
CA PRO A 101 -20.48 -16.62 -3.79
C PRO A 101 -20.69 -16.84 -2.30
N ILE A 102 -21.10 -15.80 -1.55
CA ILE A 102 -21.35 -15.86 -0.11
C ILE A 102 -22.84 -15.71 0.12
N ALA A 103 -23.54 -16.81 0.21
CA ALA A 103 -24.96 -16.80 0.60
C ALA A 103 -25.10 -16.54 2.11
N GLY A 104 -25.88 -15.54 2.51
CA GLY A 104 -26.21 -15.25 3.92
C GLY A 104 -25.43 -14.10 4.53
N ASP A 105 -25.32 -14.11 5.86
CA ASP A 105 -24.70 -13.04 6.62
C ASP A 105 -23.21 -12.95 6.36
N ARG A 106 -22.75 -11.76 6.00
CA ARG A 106 -21.34 -11.48 5.78
C ARG A 106 -20.59 -11.06 7.06
N PHE A 107 -21.30 -10.95 8.18
CA PHE A 107 -20.74 -10.57 9.47
C PHE A 107 -20.87 -11.71 10.47
N VAL A 108 -19.77 -11.97 11.18
CA VAL A 108 -19.74 -12.92 12.30
C VAL A 108 -19.11 -12.24 13.50
N HIS A 109 -19.83 -12.24 14.62
CA HIS A 109 -19.30 -11.76 15.88
C HIS A 109 -18.68 -12.93 16.66
N ILE A 110 -17.37 -12.89 16.82
CA ILE A 110 -16.61 -13.87 17.60
C ILE A 110 -16.43 -13.33 19.00
N LYS A 111 -17.15 -13.92 19.96
CA LYS A 111 -17.05 -13.57 21.37
C LYS A 111 -15.87 -14.31 22.02
N ARG A 112 -15.08 -13.60 22.79
CA ARG A 112 -13.95 -14.08 23.59
C ARG A 112 -14.03 -13.50 25.00
N SER A 113 -13.04 -13.79 25.86
CA SER A 113 -13.01 -13.33 27.25
C SER A 113 -12.81 -11.82 27.41
N SER A 114 -12.08 -11.17 26.51
CA SER A 114 -11.89 -9.72 26.51
C SER A 114 -12.71 -9.03 25.43
N PRO A 115 -13.44 -7.94 25.76
CA PRO A 115 -14.15 -7.14 24.76
C PRO A 115 -13.25 -6.17 23.99
N THR A 116 -12.07 -5.86 24.53
CA THR A 116 -11.15 -4.85 23.96
C THR A 116 -9.74 -5.39 23.83
N LEU A 117 -9.04 -4.90 22.80
CA LEU A 117 -7.64 -5.18 22.52
C LEU A 117 -6.76 -4.11 23.18
N ASP A 118 -5.87 -4.55 24.06
CA ASP A 118 -4.82 -3.72 24.64
C ASP A 118 -3.56 -3.81 23.78
N LEU A 119 -3.46 -2.94 22.78
CA LEU A 119 -2.40 -2.98 21.77
C LEU A 119 -1.21 -2.13 22.21
N ASN A 120 -0.06 -2.77 22.43
CA ASN A 120 1.18 -2.06 22.70
C ASN A 120 1.95 -1.74 21.42
N VAL A 121 2.06 -0.45 21.10
CA VAL A 121 2.79 0.07 19.92
C VAL A 121 3.97 0.96 20.30
N SER A 122 4.36 0.98 21.59
CA SER A 122 5.39 1.91 22.11
C SER A 122 6.78 1.68 21.51
N ASN A 123 7.09 0.47 21.07
CA ASN A 123 8.42 0.07 20.61
C ASN A 123 8.59 0.11 19.09
N ILE A 124 7.67 0.75 18.36
CA ILE A 124 7.75 0.84 16.90
C ILE A 124 8.78 1.90 16.51
N ASN A 125 9.81 1.47 15.79
CA ASN A 125 10.80 2.33 15.17
C ASN A 125 10.50 2.48 13.67
N PRO A 126 10.01 3.64 13.21
CA PRO A 126 9.64 3.85 11.80
C PRO A 126 10.80 3.68 10.81
N GLU A 127 12.01 4.06 11.21
CA GLU A 127 13.20 3.92 10.37
C GLU A 127 13.55 2.44 10.15
N ARG A 128 13.50 1.63 11.22
CA ARG A 128 13.69 0.18 11.11
C ARG A 128 12.65 -0.45 10.18
N VAL A 129 11.36 -0.07 10.34
CA VAL A 129 10.27 -0.56 9.47
C VAL A 129 10.52 -0.20 8.02
N HIS A 130 10.95 1.03 7.74
CA HIS A 130 11.28 1.50 6.41
C HIS A 130 12.41 0.68 5.78
N ASN A 131 13.51 0.50 6.51
CA ASN A 131 14.70 -0.22 6.05
C ASN A 131 14.40 -1.70 5.78
N LEU A 132 13.64 -2.38 6.66
CA LEU A 132 13.17 -3.74 6.43
C LEU A 132 12.30 -3.84 5.16
N GLY A 133 11.39 -2.89 4.96
CA GLY A 133 10.55 -2.86 3.76
C GLY A 133 11.35 -2.73 2.46
N ILE A 134 12.46 -1.96 2.48
CA ILE A 134 13.39 -1.87 1.33
C ILE A 134 14.07 -3.21 1.11
N GLN A 135 14.65 -3.80 2.16
CA GLN A 135 15.37 -5.08 2.06
C GLN A 135 14.47 -6.21 1.53
N ILE A 136 13.24 -6.29 2.04
CA ILE A 136 12.27 -7.30 1.58
C ILE A 136 11.93 -7.09 0.11
N LYS A 137 11.66 -5.85 -0.32
CA LYS A 137 11.42 -5.53 -1.74
C LYS A 137 12.58 -5.95 -2.64
N ASP A 138 13.79 -5.61 -2.24
CA ASP A 138 14.98 -5.94 -3.02
C ASP A 138 15.19 -7.46 -3.12
N ASN A 139 14.93 -8.20 -2.04
CA ASN A 139 15.00 -9.65 -2.04
C ASN A 139 13.94 -10.29 -2.94
N LEU A 140 12.70 -9.78 -2.91
CA LEU A 140 11.63 -10.25 -3.79
C LEU A 140 11.93 -9.92 -5.26
N ARG A 141 12.49 -8.74 -5.56
CA ARG A 141 12.92 -8.38 -6.92
C ARG A 141 14.01 -9.31 -7.44
N LYS A 142 15.00 -9.64 -6.60
CA LYS A 142 16.05 -10.60 -6.94
C LYS A 142 15.48 -11.99 -7.26
N LYS A 143 14.56 -12.48 -6.43
CA LYS A 143 13.89 -13.77 -6.64
C LYS A 143 13.12 -13.84 -7.96
N LEU A 144 12.53 -12.72 -8.38
CA LEU A 144 11.76 -12.62 -9.62
C LEU A 144 12.61 -12.21 -10.83
N ASN A 145 13.93 -12.11 -10.68
CA ASN A 145 14.86 -11.63 -11.72
C ASN A 145 14.47 -10.25 -12.29
N LEU A 146 13.79 -9.43 -11.49
CA LEU A 146 13.45 -8.07 -11.89
C LEU A 146 14.69 -7.17 -11.78
N PRO A 147 14.90 -6.25 -12.72
CA PRO A 147 16.02 -5.33 -12.65
C PRO A 147 15.96 -4.55 -11.33
N LYS A 148 17.14 -4.29 -10.75
CA LYS A 148 17.23 -3.32 -9.65
C LYS A 148 16.52 -2.05 -10.10
N LYS A 149 15.83 -1.40 -9.18
CA LYS A 149 15.25 -0.08 -9.44
C LYS A 149 16.43 0.85 -9.78
N SER A 150 16.79 0.89 -11.07
CA SER A 150 17.81 1.81 -11.55
C SER A 150 17.24 3.23 -11.44
N GLU A 151 18.08 4.16 -11.11
CA GLU A 151 17.74 5.58 -11.14
C GLU A 151 17.34 5.93 -12.58
N LYS A 152 16.18 6.55 -12.76
CA LYS A 152 15.71 7.01 -14.08
C LYS A 152 16.44 8.30 -14.45
N ILE A 153 16.96 8.32 -15.66
CA ILE A 153 17.45 9.56 -16.24
C ILE A 153 16.28 10.22 -16.98
N ARG A 154 15.95 11.44 -16.58
CA ARG A 154 15.05 12.33 -17.33
C ARG A 154 15.88 13.35 -18.09
N SER A 155 15.61 13.56 -19.36
CA SER A 155 16.02 14.79 -20.01
C SER A 155 14.88 15.80 -19.95
N ILE A 156 15.19 16.96 -19.41
CA ILE A 156 14.29 18.10 -19.39
C ILE A 156 14.84 19.10 -20.38
N THR A 157 14.03 19.48 -21.35
CA THR A 157 14.39 20.57 -22.27
C THR A 157 13.83 21.88 -21.71
N ILE A 158 14.69 22.73 -21.19
CA ILE A 158 14.35 24.06 -20.71
C ILE A 158 14.93 25.07 -21.71
N ALA A 159 14.06 25.90 -22.33
CA ALA A 159 14.46 26.94 -23.26
C ALA A 159 15.37 26.48 -24.41
N GLY A 160 15.16 25.26 -24.90
CA GLY A 160 15.97 24.67 -26.02
C GLY A 160 17.22 23.93 -25.57
N GLU A 161 17.54 23.91 -24.29
CA GLU A 161 18.61 23.11 -23.71
C GLU A 161 18.04 21.86 -23.00
N SER A 162 18.58 20.68 -23.34
CA SER A 162 18.20 19.43 -22.67
C SER A 162 19.03 19.22 -21.41
N GLN A 163 18.39 19.19 -20.26
CA GLN A 163 19.01 18.79 -18.99
C GLN A 163 18.60 17.37 -18.62
N GLU A 164 19.58 16.50 -18.36
CA GLU A 164 19.30 15.14 -17.92
C GLU A 164 19.11 15.11 -16.40
N VAL A 165 17.96 14.63 -15.94
CA VAL A 165 17.64 14.45 -14.52
C VAL A 165 17.45 12.96 -14.24
N LEU A 166 18.20 12.42 -13.31
CA LEU A 166 18.17 11.00 -12.93
C LEU A 166 16.81 10.53 -12.47
N GLN A 167 16.20 9.61 -13.19
CA GLN A 167 15.00 8.85 -12.80
C GLN A 167 14.96 7.47 -13.46
N ASN A 168 14.43 6.52 -12.79
CA ASN A 168 14.25 5.07 -13.04
C ASN A 168 13.64 4.61 -14.36
N PRO A 169 13.88 3.41 -14.83
CA PRO A 169 14.84 2.88 -15.77
C PRO A 169 14.64 3.29 -17.23
N ASP A 170 13.59 4.04 -17.58
CA ASP A 170 13.36 4.48 -18.97
C ASP A 170 13.73 5.96 -19.10
N LYS A 171 14.48 6.28 -20.13
CA LYS A 171 14.81 7.66 -20.47
C LYS A 171 13.52 8.37 -20.88
N MET A 172 13.07 9.32 -20.06
CA MET A 172 11.85 10.08 -20.29
C MET A 172 12.25 11.48 -20.75
N THR A 173 11.81 11.86 -21.93
CA THR A 173 11.97 13.22 -22.45
C THR A 173 10.77 14.05 -22.01
N ILE A 174 11.02 15.22 -21.46
CA ILE A 174 9.99 16.18 -21.04
C ILE A 174 10.19 17.47 -21.84
N ASP A 175 9.22 17.79 -22.69
CA ASP A 175 9.17 19.02 -23.42
C ASP A 175 8.27 20.02 -22.70
N ILE A 176 8.82 21.17 -22.30
CA ILE A 176 8.06 22.19 -21.62
C ILE A 176 7.17 22.93 -22.61
N VAL A 177 5.86 22.83 -22.40
CA VAL A 177 4.87 23.48 -23.27
C VAL A 177 4.53 24.88 -22.75
N ARG A 178 4.38 25.02 -21.43
CA ARG A 178 4.01 26.29 -20.81
C ARG A 178 4.59 26.41 -19.41
N VAL A 179 5.24 27.51 -19.13
CA VAL A 179 5.75 27.83 -17.79
C VAL A 179 4.67 28.55 -17.00
N ASN A 180 4.24 27.92 -15.89
CA ASN A 180 3.38 28.52 -14.88
C ASN A 180 4.11 28.37 -13.53
N GLU A 181 4.28 29.41 -12.78
CA GLU A 181 4.79 29.27 -11.41
C GLU A 181 3.67 28.80 -10.47
N PRO A 182 3.91 27.79 -9.63
CA PRO A 182 5.17 27.07 -9.33
C PRO A 182 5.40 25.79 -10.15
N TYR A 183 4.71 25.58 -11.26
CA TYR A 183 4.81 24.38 -12.08
C TYR A 183 4.86 24.73 -13.57
N VAL A 184 5.32 23.79 -14.35
CA VAL A 184 5.29 23.88 -15.82
C VAL A 184 4.43 22.76 -16.38
N ASN A 185 3.67 23.06 -17.44
CA ASN A 185 3.02 22.04 -18.24
C ASN A 185 4.06 21.44 -19.18
N CYS A 186 4.09 20.13 -19.29
CA CYS A 186 5.05 19.44 -20.12
C CYS A 186 4.41 18.28 -20.90
N ASN A 187 4.97 18.02 -22.06
CA ASN A 187 4.74 16.79 -22.80
C ASN A 187 5.73 15.73 -22.29
N VAL A 188 5.27 14.51 -22.18
CA VAL A 188 6.08 13.39 -21.71
C VAL A 188 6.25 12.41 -22.84
N ASN A 189 7.50 12.07 -23.18
CA ASN A 189 7.86 11.15 -24.26
C ASN A 189 7.27 11.53 -25.64
N GLY A 190 7.18 12.82 -25.93
CA GLY A 190 6.64 13.32 -27.21
C GLY A 190 5.12 13.24 -27.36
N GLY A 191 4.38 12.97 -26.24
CA GLY A 191 2.91 13.05 -26.22
C GLY A 191 2.41 14.49 -26.06
N ASP A 192 1.11 14.71 -26.22
CA ASP A 192 0.47 16.01 -26.01
C ASP A 192 0.30 16.31 -24.53
N SER A 193 0.63 17.54 -24.12
CA SER A 193 0.46 18.19 -22.79
C SER A 193 -0.19 17.34 -21.68
N ASN A 194 0.48 16.35 -21.14
CA ASN A 194 -0.09 15.40 -20.23
C ASN A 194 0.59 15.36 -18.85
N GLY A 195 1.42 16.34 -18.51
CA GLY A 195 2.10 16.38 -17.24
C GLY A 195 2.28 17.77 -16.65
N TYR A 196 2.41 17.80 -15.32
CA TYR A 196 2.83 18.98 -14.55
C TYR A 196 4.15 18.68 -13.87
N TYR A 197 5.17 19.51 -14.11
CA TYR A 197 6.46 19.44 -13.46
C TYR A 197 6.62 20.56 -12.45
N PHE A 198 6.90 20.22 -11.20
CA PHE A 198 7.01 21.18 -10.10
C PHE A 198 8.46 21.61 -9.91
N LEU A 199 8.76 22.86 -10.27
CA LEU A 199 10.11 23.42 -10.27
C LEU A 199 10.66 23.66 -8.86
N LEU A 200 9.79 23.99 -7.91
CA LEU A 200 10.18 24.40 -6.56
C LEU A 200 10.19 23.25 -5.55
N SER A 201 9.81 22.04 -5.95
CA SER A 201 9.84 20.90 -5.04
C SER A 201 11.25 20.32 -4.93
N ASN A 202 11.62 19.89 -3.71
CA ASN A 202 12.87 19.15 -3.48
C ASN A 202 12.56 17.82 -2.76
N PRO A 203 12.75 16.65 -3.39
CA PRO A 203 13.18 16.47 -4.79
C PRO A 203 12.12 16.94 -5.80
N HIS A 204 12.55 17.30 -6.99
CA HIS A 204 11.63 17.63 -8.08
C HIS A 204 10.73 16.44 -8.41
N TYR A 205 9.45 16.70 -8.62
CA TYR A 205 8.50 15.66 -9.01
C TYR A 205 7.59 16.13 -10.15
N MET A 206 7.01 15.16 -10.83
CA MET A 206 6.11 15.39 -11.94
C MET A 206 4.84 14.56 -11.76
N TYR A 207 3.72 15.17 -12.05
CA TYR A 207 2.45 14.49 -12.29
C TYR A 207 2.34 14.17 -13.79
N ASN A 208 2.11 12.90 -14.10
CA ASN A 208 1.80 12.42 -15.45
C ASN A 208 0.38 11.86 -15.43
N PHE A 209 -0.46 12.32 -16.35
CA PHE A 209 -1.87 11.93 -16.50
C PHE A 209 -2.03 10.85 -17.57
#